data_f5085e98ab3225e7d6a64232af560ef2
#
_entry.id   f5085e98ab3225e7d6a64232af560ef2
#
_cell.length_a   1.000
_cell.length_b   1.000
_cell.length_c   1.000
_cell.angle_alpha   90.00
_cell.angle_beta   90.00
_cell.angle_gamma   90.00
#
_symmetry.space_group_name_H-M   'P 1'
#
loop_
_entity.id
_entity.type
_entity.pdbx_description
1 polymer ?
#
loop_
_entity_poly.entity_id
_entity_poly.type
_entity_poly.pdbx_seq_one_letter_code
_entity_poly.pdbx_strand_id
1 'polypeptide(L)'
;MFEIFGIPSTALFGQLLIGLINGSFYALLSLGLAVIFGMLNIINFSHGAQYMMGAFAAYLLLQYSGLGYWPALIVAPVLVGITGIVIERLFLRWLYKLDHLYGLLLTFGLALIIEGVTRNYFGSAGLPYVLPDSLRGGQNLGFMFLPNYRACVIVATLTNCFGTWFVIERTRLGAYLRAATENPALVRAFGINVPRMITLTYGFGVALAAFAGVMAAPIYNVSPQMGSDLIIVVFAVVVIGGMGSILGAIVTGFGLGVIEGLTKVFFPEASNTVIFVIMAIVLLVRPAGLFGRRG
;
A
#
# COMPACT_ATOMS: atom_id res chain seq x y z
N MET A 1 -23.64 -24.43 18.28
CA MET A 1 -22.99 -23.36 17.50
C MET A 1 -23.45 -22.07 18.14
N PHE A 2 -22.54 -21.27 18.70
CA PHE A 2 -22.94 -20.02 19.35
C PHE A 2 -23.31 -18.98 18.30
N GLU A 3 -24.46 -18.36 18.47
CA GLU A 3 -24.88 -17.22 17.64
C GLU A 3 -24.58 -15.92 18.38
N ILE A 4 -23.99 -14.95 17.67
CA ILE A 4 -23.72 -13.61 18.15
C ILE A 4 -24.58 -12.67 17.30
N PHE A 5 -25.55 -12.00 17.90
CA PHE A 5 -26.54 -11.17 17.19
C PHE A 5 -27.33 -11.89 16.10
N GLY A 6 -27.66 -13.18 16.29
CA GLY A 6 -28.37 -14.00 15.29
C GLY A 6 -27.53 -14.48 14.11
N ILE A 7 -26.20 -14.31 14.19
CA ILE A 7 -25.24 -14.70 13.15
C ILE A 7 -24.36 -15.84 13.70
N PRO A 8 -24.10 -16.90 12.93
CA PRO A 8 -23.20 -17.96 13.32
C PRO A 8 -21.80 -17.38 13.64
N SER A 9 -21.24 -17.69 14.80
CA SER A 9 -19.92 -17.22 15.23
C SER A 9 -18.82 -17.53 14.19
N THR A 10 -18.94 -18.65 13.48
CA THR A 10 -18.04 -19.04 12.38
C THR A 10 -18.03 -18.03 11.24
N ALA A 11 -19.17 -17.50 10.86
CA ALA A 11 -19.29 -16.50 9.79
C ALA A 11 -18.67 -15.15 10.24
N LEU A 12 -18.94 -14.74 11.50
CA LEU A 12 -18.40 -13.51 12.05
C LEU A 12 -16.87 -13.54 12.11
N PHE A 13 -16.30 -14.57 12.76
CA PHE A 13 -14.84 -14.71 12.87
C PHE A 13 -14.15 -14.93 11.52
N GLY A 14 -14.81 -15.65 10.61
CA GLY A 14 -14.34 -15.83 9.24
C GLY A 14 -14.21 -14.50 8.49
N GLN A 15 -15.23 -13.65 8.54
CA GLN A 15 -15.20 -12.33 7.89
C GLN A 15 -14.25 -11.35 8.59
N LEU A 16 -14.12 -11.40 9.90
CA LEU A 16 -13.09 -10.63 10.61
C LEU A 16 -11.68 -10.97 10.14
N LEU A 17 -11.40 -12.26 9.97
CA LEU A 17 -10.08 -12.70 9.50
C LEU A 17 -9.84 -12.31 8.03
N ILE A 18 -10.85 -12.42 7.17
CA ILE A 18 -10.78 -11.93 5.78
C ILE A 18 -10.57 -10.41 5.77
N GLY A 19 -11.30 -9.68 6.61
CA GLY A 19 -11.11 -8.24 6.78
C GLY A 19 -9.71 -7.88 7.24
N LEU A 20 -9.10 -8.65 8.13
CA LEU A 20 -7.72 -8.45 8.58
C LEU A 20 -6.72 -8.69 7.43
N ILE A 21 -6.97 -9.67 6.56
CA ILE A 21 -6.14 -9.94 5.38
C ILE A 21 -6.23 -8.78 4.38
N ASN A 22 -7.43 -8.31 4.06
CA ASN A 22 -7.64 -7.14 3.20
C ASN A 22 -6.98 -5.90 3.83
N GLY A 23 -7.18 -5.69 5.13
CA GLY A 23 -6.55 -4.62 5.91
C GLY A 23 -5.02 -4.66 5.88
N SER A 24 -4.42 -5.85 5.73
CA SER A 24 -2.98 -5.99 5.56
C SER A 24 -2.52 -5.33 4.25
N PHE A 25 -3.22 -5.55 3.14
CA PHE A 25 -2.91 -4.87 1.87
C PHE A 25 -3.17 -3.38 1.94
N TYR A 26 -4.27 -2.97 2.56
CA TYR A 26 -4.57 -1.55 2.77
C TYR A 26 -3.48 -0.86 3.59
N ALA A 27 -3.08 -1.46 4.70
CA ALA A 27 -2.02 -0.91 5.55
C ALA A 27 -0.67 -0.81 4.82
N LEU A 28 -0.28 -1.85 4.09
CA LEU A 28 1.02 -1.89 3.42
C LEU A 28 1.11 -0.90 2.25
N LEU A 29 0.06 -0.82 1.41
CA LEU A 29 0.01 0.17 0.34
C LEU A 29 -0.07 1.60 0.89
N SER A 30 -0.94 1.82 1.88
CA SER A 30 -1.10 3.13 2.50
C SER A 30 0.16 3.60 3.21
N LEU A 31 0.93 2.67 3.78
CA LEU A 31 2.22 2.96 4.39
C LEU A 31 3.20 3.56 3.38
N GLY A 32 3.35 2.93 2.20
CA GLY A 32 4.21 3.43 1.12
C GLY A 32 3.77 4.82 0.65
N LEU A 33 2.46 5.01 0.47
CA LEU A 33 1.90 6.30 0.08
C LEU A 33 2.08 7.38 1.17
N ALA A 34 1.91 7.02 2.45
CA ALA A 34 2.12 7.93 3.58
C ALA A 34 3.59 8.37 3.72
N VAL A 35 4.53 7.46 3.44
CA VAL A 35 5.97 7.78 3.41
C VAL A 35 6.28 8.78 2.30
N ILE A 36 5.73 8.57 1.10
CA ILE A 36 5.90 9.49 -0.04
C ILE A 36 5.27 10.84 0.27
N PHE A 37 4.01 10.85 0.69
CA PHE A 37 3.28 12.09 0.97
C PHE A 37 3.91 12.90 2.10
N GLY A 38 4.35 12.23 3.18
CA GLY A 38 4.99 12.88 4.33
C GLY A 38 6.27 13.64 4.00
N MET A 39 6.91 13.34 2.85
CA MET A 39 8.14 13.99 2.39
C MET A 39 7.93 15.00 1.27
N LEU A 40 7.01 14.70 0.37
CA LEU A 40 6.87 15.42 -0.90
C LEU A 40 5.66 16.34 -0.94
N ASN A 41 4.70 16.13 -0.04
CA ASN A 41 3.38 16.73 -0.09
C ASN A 41 2.68 16.55 -1.45
N ILE A 42 3.04 15.50 -2.21
CA ILE A 42 2.45 15.17 -3.50
C ILE A 42 1.61 13.91 -3.36
N ILE A 43 0.38 13.98 -3.83
CA ILE A 43 -0.50 12.83 -3.95
C ILE A 43 -0.04 12.01 -5.15
N ASN A 44 0.44 10.78 -4.90
CA ASN A 44 0.96 9.90 -5.94
C ASN A 44 -0.11 8.90 -6.39
N PHE A 45 -0.89 9.22 -7.42
CA PHE A 45 -1.85 8.29 -8.01
C PHE A 45 -1.20 7.12 -8.76
N SER A 46 0.06 7.27 -9.22
CA SER A 46 0.78 6.16 -9.84
C SER A 46 1.17 5.05 -8.86
N HIS A 47 0.91 5.24 -7.56
CA HIS A 47 1.23 4.26 -6.52
C HIS A 47 0.49 2.92 -6.73
N GLY A 48 -0.77 2.95 -7.18
CA GLY A 48 -1.50 1.76 -7.59
C GLY A 48 -0.86 1.05 -8.79
N ALA A 49 -0.44 1.80 -9.80
CA ALA A 49 0.28 1.23 -10.94
C ALA A 49 1.63 0.62 -10.52
N GLN A 50 2.33 1.22 -9.55
CA GLN A 50 3.57 0.69 -8.98
C GLN A 50 3.35 -0.61 -8.18
N TYR A 51 2.23 -0.74 -7.49
CA TYR A 51 1.80 -2.00 -6.89
C TYR A 51 1.56 -3.08 -7.96
N MET A 52 0.82 -2.76 -9.01
CA MET A 52 0.63 -3.65 -10.16
C MET A 52 1.99 -4.05 -10.78
N MET A 53 2.89 -3.09 -11.00
CA MET A 53 4.25 -3.37 -11.51
C MET A 53 5.00 -4.37 -10.64
N GLY A 54 4.83 -4.34 -9.31
CA GLY A 54 5.41 -5.32 -8.39
C GLY A 54 4.93 -6.73 -8.67
N ALA A 55 3.62 -6.92 -8.86
CA ALA A 55 3.03 -8.20 -9.19
C ALA A 55 3.50 -8.71 -10.58
N PHE A 56 3.50 -7.84 -11.59
CA PHE A 56 4.01 -8.17 -12.92
C PHE A 56 5.51 -8.47 -12.92
N ALA A 57 6.32 -7.73 -12.16
CA ALA A 57 7.74 -7.99 -12.03
C ALA A 57 7.99 -9.40 -11.45
N ALA A 58 7.26 -9.79 -10.40
CA ALA A 58 7.35 -11.14 -9.85
C ALA A 58 6.93 -12.20 -10.87
N TYR A 59 5.85 -11.97 -11.62
CA TYR A 59 5.40 -12.87 -12.68
C TYR A 59 6.45 -13.03 -13.79
N LEU A 60 7.04 -11.92 -14.26
CA LEU A 60 8.07 -11.94 -15.30
C LEU A 60 9.36 -12.61 -14.81
N LEU A 61 9.77 -12.37 -13.57
CA LEU A 61 10.92 -13.05 -12.96
C LEU A 61 10.73 -14.57 -12.92
N LEU A 62 9.52 -15.02 -12.59
CA LEU A 62 9.20 -16.43 -12.59
C LEU A 62 9.23 -17.02 -14.02
N GLN A 63 8.59 -16.35 -14.98
CA GLN A 63 8.43 -16.84 -16.34
C GLN A 63 9.75 -16.87 -17.15
N TYR A 64 10.56 -15.81 -17.03
CA TYR A 64 11.75 -15.65 -17.86
C TYR A 64 13.06 -16.05 -17.17
N SER A 65 13.13 -15.91 -15.85
CA SER A 65 14.36 -16.18 -15.08
C SER A 65 14.25 -17.43 -14.20
N GLY A 66 13.06 -18.04 -14.10
CA GLY A 66 12.82 -19.15 -13.19
C GLY A 66 12.94 -18.81 -11.71
N LEU A 67 13.03 -17.51 -11.37
CA LEU A 67 13.12 -17.04 -9.99
C LEU A 67 11.78 -17.24 -9.29
N GLY A 68 11.76 -18.11 -8.28
CA GLY A 68 10.56 -18.39 -7.49
C GLY A 68 10.11 -17.23 -6.62
N TYR A 69 9.05 -17.47 -5.85
CA TYR A 69 8.39 -16.46 -5.02
C TYR A 69 9.34 -15.73 -4.04
N TRP A 70 10.16 -16.46 -3.29
CA TRP A 70 10.99 -15.89 -2.24
C TRP A 70 12.05 -14.90 -2.75
N PRO A 71 12.84 -15.22 -3.81
CA PRO A 71 13.70 -14.22 -4.43
C PRO A 71 12.92 -13.06 -5.05
N ALA A 72 11.76 -13.33 -5.69
CA ALA A 72 10.94 -12.28 -6.30
C ALA A 72 10.41 -11.27 -5.26
N LEU A 73 10.17 -11.71 -4.02
CA LEU A 73 9.73 -10.85 -2.91
C LEU A 73 10.77 -9.74 -2.56
N ILE A 74 12.03 -9.94 -2.94
CA ILE A 74 13.11 -8.94 -2.73
C ILE A 74 13.44 -8.25 -4.05
N VAL A 75 13.62 -9.00 -5.13
CA VAL A 75 14.11 -8.47 -6.41
C VAL A 75 13.07 -7.57 -7.08
N ALA A 76 11.79 -7.96 -7.10
CA ALA A 76 10.75 -7.18 -7.74
C ALA A 76 10.55 -5.80 -7.07
N PRO A 77 10.44 -5.66 -5.73
CA PRO A 77 10.38 -4.35 -5.08
C PRO A 77 11.60 -3.47 -5.36
N VAL A 78 12.81 -4.05 -5.42
CA VAL A 78 14.02 -3.29 -5.75
C VAL A 78 13.97 -2.77 -7.19
N LEU A 79 13.61 -3.60 -8.14
CA LEU A 79 13.49 -3.20 -9.55
C LEU A 79 12.44 -2.09 -9.72
N VAL A 80 11.25 -2.27 -9.14
CA VAL A 80 10.19 -1.27 -9.23
C VAL A 80 10.52 -0.01 -8.42
N GLY A 81 11.21 -0.14 -7.29
CA GLY A 81 11.76 1.00 -6.55
C GLY A 81 12.74 1.83 -7.38
N ILE A 82 13.60 1.18 -8.17
CA ILE A 82 14.50 1.86 -9.12
C ILE A 82 13.70 2.59 -10.20
N THR A 83 12.66 1.99 -10.78
CA THR A 83 11.78 2.70 -11.73
C THR A 83 11.11 3.90 -11.08
N GLY A 84 10.71 3.80 -9.80
CA GLY A 84 10.21 4.92 -9.00
C GLY A 84 11.25 6.05 -8.91
N ILE A 85 12.50 5.74 -8.58
CA ILE A 85 13.60 6.71 -8.55
C ILE A 85 13.77 7.41 -9.91
N VAL A 86 13.67 6.66 -11.00
CA VAL A 86 13.75 7.22 -12.37
C VAL A 86 12.59 8.17 -12.63
N ILE A 87 11.36 7.76 -12.32
CA ILE A 87 10.16 8.59 -12.46
C ILE A 87 10.28 9.89 -11.64
N GLU A 88 10.73 9.79 -10.40
CA GLU A 88 10.93 10.96 -9.54
C GLU A 88 11.92 11.94 -10.17
N ARG A 89 13.09 11.47 -10.60
CA ARG A 89 14.16 12.32 -11.16
C ARG A 89 13.79 12.96 -12.48
N LEU A 90 13.10 12.22 -13.36
CA LEU A 90 12.79 12.69 -14.72
C LEU A 90 11.56 13.60 -14.74
N PHE A 91 10.58 13.35 -13.88
CA PHE A 91 9.28 14.01 -13.96
C PHE A 91 8.91 14.77 -12.68
N LEU A 92 8.83 14.11 -11.51
CA LEU A 92 8.26 14.69 -10.29
C LEU A 92 9.13 15.83 -9.74
N ARG A 93 10.44 15.71 -9.81
CA ARG A 93 11.39 16.69 -9.28
C ARG A 93 11.15 18.11 -9.80
N TRP A 94 10.69 18.24 -11.05
CA TRP A 94 10.43 19.53 -11.67
C TRP A 94 9.15 20.18 -11.15
N LEU A 95 8.24 19.37 -10.58
CA LEU A 95 6.93 19.82 -10.12
C LEU A 95 6.91 20.24 -8.65
N TYR A 96 7.97 19.98 -7.87
CA TYR A 96 8.00 20.29 -6.43
C TYR A 96 7.82 21.78 -6.09
N LYS A 97 8.05 22.66 -7.05
CA LYS A 97 7.89 24.12 -6.89
C LYS A 97 6.57 24.63 -7.45
N LEU A 98 5.80 23.77 -8.10
CA LEU A 98 4.53 24.10 -8.72
C LEU A 98 3.38 23.74 -7.79
N ASP A 99 2.15 24.11 -8.18
CA ASP A 99 0.95 23.72 -7.46
C ASP A 99 0.82 22.18 -7.40
N HIS A 100 0.31 21.68 -6.29
CA HIS A 100 0.13 20.24 -6.03
C HIS A 100 -0.72 19.53 -7.10
N LEU A 101 -1.61 20.28 -7.78
CA LEU A 101 -2.43 19.75 -8.88
C LEU A 101 -1.60 19.22 -10.05
N TYR A 102 -0.46 19.84 -10.38
CA TYR A 102 0.42 19.36 -11.45
C TYR A 102 1.02 17.99 -11.12
N GLY A 103 1.42 17.79 -9.87
CA GLY A 103 1.91 16.48 -9.40
C GLY A 103 0.83 15.40 -9.45
N LEU A 104 -0.40 15.74 -9.05
CA LEU A 104 -1.55 14.86 -9.12
C LEU A 104 -1.86 14.45 -10.57
N LEU A 105 -1.97 15.42 -11.49
CA LEU A 105 -2.26 15.16 -12.90
C LEU A 105 -1.16 14.32 -13.57
N LEU A 106 0.12 14.63 -13.28
CA LEU A 106 1.22 13.84 -13.80
C LEU A 106 1.18 12.39 -13.32
N THR A 107 1.02 12.18 -12.02
CA THR A 107 1.01 10.81 -11.45
C THR A 107 -0.21 10.02 -11.90
N PHE A 108 -1.35 10.67 -12.11
CA PHE A 108 -2.53 10.05 -12.70
C PHE A 108 -2.29 9.68 -14.17
N GLY A 109 -1.72 10.58 -14.97
CA GLY A 109 -1.36 10.30 -16.36
C GLY A 109 -0.35 9.15 -16.47
N LEU A 110 0.66 9.11 -15.59
CA LEU A 110 1.63 8.00 -15.52
C LEU A 110 0.95 6.67 -15.14
N ALA A 111 -0.02 6.68 -14.22
CA ALA A 111 -0.78 5.49 -13.87
C ALA A 111 -1.51 4.92 -15.09
N LEU A 112 -2.22 5.77 -15.84
CA LEU A 112 -2.94 5.38 -17.06
C LEU A 112 -2.00 4.84 -18.15
N ILE A 113 -0.84 5.46 -18.34
CA ILE A 113 0.17 5.01 -19.32
C ILE A 113 0.70 3.63 -18.92
N ILE A 114 1.11 3.45 -17.68
CA ILE A 114 1.65 2.18 -17.18
C ILE A 114 0.59 1.07 -17.27
N GLU A 115 -0.64 1.33 -16.85
CA GLU A 115 -1.76 0.38 -16.96
C GLU A 115 -2.07 0.07 -18.43
N GLY A 116 -2.16 1.09 -19.28
CA GLY A 116 -2.46 0.91 -20.70
C GLY A 116 -1.38 0.11 -21.45
N VAL A 117 -0.10 0.40 -21.19
CA VAL A 117 1.02 -0.37 -21.76
C VAL A 117 0.96 -1.82 -21.29
N THR A 118 0.77 -2.04 -20.00
CA THR A 118 0.69 -3.40 -19.42
C THR A 118 -0.49 -4.17 -20.02
N ARG A 119 -1.66 -3.54 -20.14
CA ARG A 119 -2.83 -4.14 -20.78
C ARG A 119 -2.62 -4.49 -22.23
N ASN A 120 -1.90 -3.66 -22.96
CA ASN A 120 -1.60 -3.91 -24.38
C ASN A 120 -0.69 -5.13 -24.59
N TYR A 121 0.27 -5.35 -23.67
CA TYR A 121 1.19 -6.50 -23.76
C TYR A 121 0.65 -7.81 -23.18
N PHE A 122 -0.10 -7.73 -22.08
CA PHE A 122 -0.55 -8.91 -21.31
C PHE A 122 -2.05 -9.18 -21.41
N GLY A 123 -2.81 -8.28 -22.06
CA GLY A 123 -4.26 -8.38 -22.12
C GLY A 123 -4.92 -7.88 -20.81
N SER A 124 -6.26 -8.04 -20.75
CA SER A 124 -7.06 -7.66 -19.59
C SER A 124 -7.34 -8.81 -18.63
N ALA A 125 -7.07 -10.05 -19.06
CA ALA A 125 -7.29 -11.23 -18.22
C ALA A 125 -6.22 -11.32 -17.11
N GLY A 126 -6.64 -11.76 -15.91
CA GLY A 126 -5.70 -12.00 -14.81
C GLY A 126 -4.80 -13.20 -15.08
N LEU A 127 -3.50 -13.04 -14.89
CA LEU A 127 -2.50 -14.08 -15.03
C LEU A 127 -2.30 -14.80 -13.68
N PRO A 128 -2.40 -16.14 -13.63
CA PRO A 128 -2.23 -16.86 -12.39
C PRO A 128 -0.76 -16.84 -11.95
N TYR A 129 -0.53 -16.60 -10.67
CA TYR A 129 0.79 -16.70 -10.05
C TYR A 129 0.82 -17.87 -9.07
N VAL A 130 1.81 -18.73 -9.21
CA VAL A 130 1.89 -19.99 -8.45
C VAL A 130 2.31 -19.73 -7.02
N LEU A 131 1.54 -20.27 -6.07
CA LEU A 131 1.88 -20.27 -4.65
C LEU A 131 3.15 -21.10 -4.39
N PRO A 132 4.09 -20.62 -3.56
CA PRO A 132 5.26 -21.41 -3.18
C PRO A 132 4.84 -22.64 -2.40
N ASP A 133 5.49 -23.79 -2.69
CA ASP A 133 5.16 -25.09 -2.07
C ASP A 133 5.25 -25.05 -0.53
N SER A 134 6.18 -24.25 0.01
CA SER A 134 6.35 -24.07 1.46
C SER A 134 5.16 -23.42 2.17
N LEU A 135 4.29 -22.74 1.43
CA LEU A 135 3.10 -22.02 1.98
C LEU A 135 1.78 -22.63 1.48
N ARG A 136 1.84 -23.81 0.81
CA ARG A 136 0.64 -24.57 0.47
C ARG A 136 -0.01 -25.17 1.71
N GLY A 137 -1.32 -25.39 1.62
CA GLY A 137 -2.12 -25.91 2.73
C GLY A 137 -2.60 -24.81 3.67
N GLY A 138 -3.03 -25.20 4.84
CA GLY A 138 -3.58 -24.26 5.85
C GLY A 138 -3.93 -24.98 7.13
N GLN A 139 -4.37 -24.20 8.12
CA GLN A 139 -4.75 -24.66 9.44
C GLN A 139 -6.25 -24.53 9.63
N ASN A 140 -6.85 -25.54 10.21
CA ASN A 140 -8.27 -25.47 10.62
C ASN A 140 -8.36 -24.81 11.99
N LEU A 141 -8.88 -23.60 12.05
CA LEU A 141 -9.07 -22.84 13.29
C LEU A 141 -10.40 -23.18 14.00
N GLY A 142 -11.14 -24.18 13.52
CA GLY A 142 -12.44 -24.56 14.04
C GLY A 142 -13.59 -23.70 13.51
N PHE A 143 -13.40 -22.41 13.30
CA PHE A 143 -14.39 -21.49 12.71
C PHE A 143 -14.13 -21.20 11.21
N MET A 144 -12.90 -21.38 10.72
CA MET A 144 -12.57 -21.33 9.31
C MET A 144 -11.25 -22.05 9.01
N PHE A 145 -11.05 -22.37 7.73
CA PHE A 145 -9.77 -22.83 7.23
C PHE A 145 -8.92 -21.61 6.83
N LEU A 146 -7.78 -21.42 7.51
CA LEU A 146 -6.82 -20.34 7.23
C LEU A 146 -5.70 -20.88 6.34
N PRO A 147 -5.60 -20.46 5.06
CA PRO A 147 -4.45 -20.80 4.23
C PRO A 147 -3.15 -20.24 4.83
N ASN A 148 -2.08 -21.04 4.86
CA ASN A 148 -0.78 -20.65 5.39
C ASN A 148 -0.24 -19.38 4.72
N TYR A 149 -0.49 -19.24 3.41
CA TYR A 149 -0.10 -18.05 2.67
C TYR A 149 -0.73 -16.78 3.22
N ARG A 150 -2.03 -16.80 3.52
CA ARG A 150 -2.75 -15.62 4.08
C ARG A 150 -2.23 -15.24 5.46
N ALA A 151 -1.90 -16.24 6.29
CA ALA A 151 -1.23 -15.98 7.56
C ALA A 151 0.15 -15.34 7.37
N CYS A 152 0.93 -15.84 6.40
CA CYS A 152 2.23 -15.26 6.04
C CYS A 152 2.09 -13.80 5.58
N VAL A 153 1.05 -13.45 4.80
CA VAL A 153 0.76 -12.07 4.37
C VAL A 153 0.58 -11.15 5.57
N ILE A 154 -0.23 -11.54 6.56
CA ILE A 154 -0.46 -10.73 7.77
C ILE A 154 0.86 -10.50 8.51
N VAL A 155 1.64 -11.56 8.75
CA VAL A 155 2.92 -11.47 9.48
C VAL A 155 3.93 -10.61 8.72
N ALA A 156 4.07 -10.81 7.41
CA ALA A 156 4.98 -10.02 6.58
C ALA A 156 4.58 -8.55 6.54
N THR A 157 3.27 -8.25 6.45
CA THR A 157 2.76 -6.88 6.51
C THR A 157 3.07 -6.23 7.84
N LEU A 158 2.76 -6.88 8.96
CA LEU A 158 3.06 -6.36 10.30
C LEU A 158 4.57 -6.11 10.48
N THR A 159 5.42 -7.03 10.01
CA THR A 159 6.87 -6.88 10.06
C THR A 159 7.35 -5.66 9.26
N ASN A 160 6.84 -5.47 8.03
CA ASN A 160 7.16 -4.32 7.21
C ASN A 160 6.62 -3.01 7.80
N CYS A 161 5.39 -3.01 8.32
CA CYS A 161 4.79 -1.86 8.98
C CYS A 161 5.59 -1.44 10.20
N PHE A 162 5.92 -2.39 11.07
CA PHE A 162 6.73 -2.12 12.27
C PHE A 162 8.15 -1.68 11.91
N GLY A 163 8.80 -2.35 10.95
CA GLY A 163 10.13 -2.01 10.46
C GLY A 163 10.18 -0.59 9.89
N THR A 164 9.24 -0.24 9.02
CA THR A 164 9.16 1.11 8.44
C THR A 164 8.85 2.17 9.50
N TRP A 165 7.90 1.90 10.40
CA TRP A 165 7.61 2.79 11.52
C TRP A 165 8.85 3.00 12.38
N PHE A 166 9.57 1.93 12.75
CA PHE A 166 10.79 2.02 13.56
C PHE A 166 11.87 2.84 12.86
N VAL A 167 12.12 2.60 11.56
CA VAL A 167 13.13 3.34 10.79
C VAL A 167 12.80 4.83 10.75
N ILE A 168 11.53 5.19 10.51
CA ILE A 168 11.16 6.61 10.34
C ILE A 168 10.93 7.31 11.68
N GLU A 169 10.36 6.64 12.69
CA GLU A 169 10.07 7.31 13.97
C GLU A 169 11.24 7.27 14.96
N ARG A 170 12.09 6.24 14.88
CA ARG A 170 13.08 5.96 15.90
C ARG A 170 14.54 6.11 15.45
N THR A 171 14.81 6.38 14.14
CA THR A 171 16.19 6.52 13.66
C THR A 171 16.53 7.97 13.26
N ARG A 172 17.84 8.23 13.11
CA ARG A 172 18.35 9.53 12.62
C ARG A 172 17.85 9.86 11.22
N LEU A 173 17.65 8.84 10.38
CA LEU A 173 17.13 9.03 9.03
C LEU A 173 15.76 9.69 9.06
N GLY A 174 14.85 9.18 9.86
CA GLY A 174 13.53 9.78 10.02
C GLY A 174 13.55 11.19 10.63
N ALA A 175 14.48 11.46 11.56
CA ALA A 175 14.67 12.83 12.09
C ALA A 175 15.11 13.80 10.99
N TYR A 176 16.05 13.39 10.11
CA TYR A 176 16.46 14.21 8.95
C TYR A 176 15.33 14.41 7.95
N LEU A 177 14.51 13.37 7.73
CA LEU A 177 13.35 13.44 6.86
C LEU A 177 12.36 14.50 7.35
N ARG A 178 11.98 14.46 8.62
CA ARG A 178 11.06 15.45 9.22
C ARG A 178 11.66 16.87 9.20
N ALA A 179 12.93 17.02 9.54
CA ALA A 179 13.58 18.32 9.47
C ALA A 179 13.62 18.90 8.04
N ALA A 180 13.82 18.03 7.04
CA ALA A 180 13.86 18.44 5.64
C ALA A 180 12.49 18.84 5.07
N THR A 181 11.39 18.36 5.63
CA THR A 181 10.04 18.82 5.26
C THR A 181 9.72 20.20 5.84
N GLU A 182 10.24 20.51 7.04
CA GLU A 182 10.03 21.81 7.68
C GLU A 182 10.95 22.91 7.10
N ASN A 183 12.24 22.62 7.02
CA ASN A 183 13.22 23.58 6.49
C ASN A 183 14.35 22.90 5.70
N PRO A 184 14.15 22.66 4.39
CA PRO A 184 15.15 22.00 3.56
C PRO A 184 16.43 22.82 3.38
N ALA A 185 16.39 24.15 3.51
CA ALA A 185 17.56 25.01 3.40
C ALA A 185 18.48 24.84 4.61
N LEU A 186 17.91 24.80 5.81
CA LEU A 186 18.66 24.59 7.04
C LEU A 186 19.33 23.22 7.05
N VAL A 187 18.60 22.18 6.66
CA VAL A 187 19.14 20.80 6.61
C VAL A 187 20.32 20.68 5.62
N ARG A 188 20.25 21.40 4.49
CA ARG A 188 21.37 21.49 3.55
C ARG A 188 22.58 22.20 4.13
N ALA A 189 22.38 23.24 4.96
CA ALA A 189 23.48 23.96 5.61
C ALA A 189 24.26 23.04 6.57
N PHE A 190 23.63 22.00 7.13
CA PHE A 190 24.28 20.94 7.90
C PHE A 190 24.94 19.86 7.04
N GLY A 191 25.07 20.06 5.74
CA GLY A 191 25.77 19.13 4.83
C GLY A 191 24.92 17.93 4.36
N ILE A 192 23.62 17.88 4.68
CA ILE A 192 22.75 16.78 4.30
C ILE A 192 22.21 17.00 2.88
N ASN A 193 22.36 16.01 2.03
CA ASN A 193 21.85 16.07 0.64
C ASN A 193 20.34 15.78 0.58
N VAL A 194 19.52 16.81 0.81
CA VAL A 194 18.06 16.71 0.79
C VAL A 194 17.50 16.13 -0.53
N PRO A 195 17.97 16.53 -1.73
CA PRO A 195 17.46 15.92 -2.97
C PRO A 195 17.66 14.41 -3.05
N ARG A 196 18.85 13.90 -2.65
CA ARG A 196 19.09 12.44 -2.62
C ARG A 196 18.18 11.74 -1.62
N MET A 197 17.95 12.37 -0.50
CA MET A 197 17.08 11.81 0.55
C MET A 197 15.63 11.71 0.07
N ILE A 198 15.10 12.73 -0.59
CA ILE A 198 13.77 12.73 -1.22
C ILE A 198 13.67 11.60 -2.24
N THR A 199 14.61 11.52 -3.19
CA THR A 199 14.64 10.48 -4.23
C THR A 199 14.65 9.06 -3.65
N LEU A 200 15.48 8.80 -2.64
CA LEU A 200 15.57 7.48 -2.00
C LEU A 200 14.30 7.14 -1.22
N THR A 201 13.68 8.13 -0.55
CA THR A 201 12.42 7.93 0.18
C THR A 201 11.27 7.65 -0.78
N TYR A 202 11.21 8.33 -1.93
CA TYR A 202 10.24 8.04 -2.96
C TYR A 202 10.40 6.60 -3.49
N GLY A 203 11.64 6.22 -3.86
CA GLY A 203 11.95 4.86 -4.30
C GLY A 203 11.61 3.79 -3.25
N PHE A 204 11.84 4.08 -1.97
CA PHE A 204 11.46 3.18 -0.88
C PHE A 204 9.94 3.04 -0.75
N GLY A 205 9.19 4.14 -0.80
CA GLY A 205 7.71 4.07 -0.79
C GLY A 205 7.16 3.28 -1.98
N VAL A 206 7.75 3.46 -3.18
CA VAL A 206 7.42 2.67 -4.37
C VAL A 206 7.76 1.19 -4.19
N ALA A 207 8.90 0.88 -3.58
CA ALA A 207 9.29 -0.50 -3.27
C ALA A 207 8.31 -1.18 -2.29
N LEU A 208 7.76 -0.44 -1.32
CA LEU A 208 6.71 -0.95 -0.43
C LEU A 208 5.42 -1.28 -1.19
N ALA A 209 5.01 -0.45 -2.16
CA ALA A 209 3.88 -0.76 -3.02
C ALA A 209 4.13 -2.02 -3.86
N ALA A 210 5.30 -2.12 -4.48
CA ALA A 210 5.68 -3.29 -5.26
C ALA A 210 5.75 -4.56 -4.40
N PHE A 211 6.25 -4.47 -3.17
CA PHE A 211 6.25 -5.58 -2.22
C PHE A 211 4.82 -6.07 -1.93
N ALA A 212 3.88 -5.15 -1.71
CA ALA A 212 2.46 -5.48 -1.57
C ALA A 212 1.93 -6.17 -2.84
N GLY A 213 2.33 -5.72 -4.02
CA GLY A 213 1.97 -6.31 -5.32
C GLY A 213 2.44 -7.75 -5.46
N VAL A 214 3.70 -8.04 -5.11
CA VAL A 214 4.23 -9.42 -5.09
C VAL A 214 3.42 -10.31 -4.16
N MET A 215 3.09 -9.80 -2.96
CA MET A 215 2.29 -10.54 -1.99
C MET A 215 0.84 -10.73 -2.42
N ALA A 216 0.31 -9.86 -3.24
CA ALA A 216 -1.05 -9.96 -3.75
C ALA A 216 -1.18 -10.92 -4.93
N ALA A 217 -0.13 -11.10 -5.72
CA ALA A 217 -0.12 -11.90 -6.95
C ALA A 217 -0.71 -13.32 -6.78
N PRO A 218 -0.37 -14.11 -5.75
CA PRO A 218 -0.94 -15.44 -5.56
C PRO A 218 -2.39 -15.46 -5.08
N ILE A 219 -2.94 -14.32 -4.59
CA ILE A 219 -4.30 -14.24 -4.05
C ILE A 219 -5.29 -13.72 -5.09
N TYR A 220 -4.91 -12.63 -5.80
CA TYR A 220 -5.82 -11.88 -6.67
C TYR A 220 -5.56 -12.06 -8.16
N ASN A 221 -4.56 -12.90 -8.54
CA ASN A 221 -4.00 -12.96 -9.88
C ASN A 221 -3.33 -11.64 -10.31
N VAL A 222 -2.45 -11.72 -11.28
CA VAL A 222 -1.74 -10.53 -11.78
C VAL A 222 -2.52 -9.93 -12.94
N SER A 223 -3.14 -8.77 -12.74
CA SER A 223 -3.95 -8.10 -13.76
C SER A 223 -3.58 -6.62 -13.89
N PRO A 224 -3.75 -6.01 -15.06
CA PRO A 224 -3.46 -4.59 -15.25
C PRO A 224 -4.32 -3.67 -14.38
N GLN A 225 -5.54 -4.06 -14.03
CA GLN A 225 -6.48 -3.26 -13.25
C GLN A 225 -6.26 -3.35 -11.73
N MET A 226 -5.47 -4.32 -11.24
CA MET A 226 -5.31 -4.55 -9.80
C MET A 226 -4.83 -3.33 -9.01
N GLY A 227 -4.15 -2.40 -9.67
CA GLY A 227 -3.69 -1.15 -9.07
C GLY A 227 -4.78 -0.08 -8.98
N SER A 228 -5.52 0.11 -10.07
CA SER A 228 -6.62 1.07 -10.14
C SER A 228 -7.79 0.70 -9.22
N ASP A 229 -8.04 -0.59 -9.02
CA ASP A 229 -9.09 -1.09 -8.12
C ASP A 229 -8.83 -0.72 -6.64
N LEU A 230 -7.57 -0.64 -6.23
CA LEU A 230 -7.19 -0.42 -4.83
C LEU A 230 -6.80 1.02 -4.51
N ILE A 231 -6.31 1.81 -5.47
CA ILE A 231 -5.71 3.12 -5.18
C ILE A 231 -6.69 4.08 -4.49
N ILE A 232 -7.97 4.04 -4.83
CA ILE A 232 -8.99 4.91 -4.24
C ILE A 232 -9.21 4.57 -2.76
N VAL A 233 -9.27 3.27 -2.43
CA VAL A 233 -9.39 2.80 -1.04
C VAL A 233 -8.13 3.15 -0.25
N VAL A 234 -6.95 2.93 -0.81
CA VAL A 234 -5.65 3.27 -0.20
C VAL A 234 -5.55 4.77 0.09
N PHE A 235 -6.03 5.60 -0.84
CA PHE A 235 -6.10 7.03 -0.63
C PHE A 235 -7.04 7.40 0.53
N ALA A 236 -8.22 6.78 0.59
CA ALA A 236 -9.14 6.97 1.71
C ALA A 236 -8.50 6.59 3.06
N VAL A 237 -7.76 5.47 3.11
CA VAL A 237 -7.02 5.03 4.31
C VAL A 237 -6.01 6.10 4.76
N VAL A 238 -5.22 6.65 3.82
CA VAL A 238 -4.20 7.67 4.14
C VAL A 238 -4.86 8.97 4.62
N VAL A 239 -5.96 9.38 4.00
CA VAL A 239 -6.71 10.57 4.40
C VAL A 239 -7.32 10.40 5.79
N ILE A 240 -7.99 9.29 6.06
CA ILE A 240 -8.56 8.96 7.37
C ILE A 240 -7.46 8.87 8.43
N GLY A 241 -6.36 8.19 8.12
CA GLY A 241 -5.21 8.04 9.02
C GLY A 241 -4.50 9.35 9.32
N GLY A 242 -4.60 10.31 8.40
CA GLY A 242 -3.88 11.58 8.41
C GLY A 242 -2.69 11.55 7.45
N MET A 243 -2.74 12.41 6.44
CA MET A 243 -1.74 12.46 5.37
C MET A 243 -0.32 12.62 5.93
N GLY A 244 0.58 11.69 5.57
CA GLY A 244 1.96 11.65 6.07
C GLY A 244 2.15 11.00 7.45
N SER A 245 1.08 10.54 8.11
CA SER A 245 1.17 9.79 9.36
C SER A 245 1.36 8.30 9.09
N ILE A 246 2.54 7.78 9.39
CA ILE A 246 2.88 6.35 9.22
C ILE A 246 2.02 5.48 10.13
N LEU A 247 1.93 5.84 11.40
CA LEU A 247 1.12 5.11 12.38
C LEU A 247 -0.37 5.20 12.02
N GLY A 248 -0.80 6.38 11.52
CA GLY A 248 -2.15 6.58 11.00
C GLY A 248 -2.47 5.64 9.85
N ALA A 249 -1.61 5.54 8.84
CA ALA A 249 -1.80 4.64 7.69
C ALA A 249 -1.92 3.17 8.12
N ILE A 250 -1.06 2.71 9.05
CA ILE A 250 -1.08 1.33 9.56
C ILE A 250 -2.38 1.03 10.29
N VAL A 251 -2.70 1.82 11.32
CA VAL A 251 -3.88 1.58 12.18
C VAL A 251 -5.18 1.69 11.38
N THR A 252 -5.26 2.71 10.51
CA THR A 252 -6.45 2.91 9.68
C THR A 252 -6.59 1.81 8.62
N GLY A 253 -5.49 1.38 8.00
CA GLY A 253 -5.52 0.29 7.02
C GLY A 253 -6.07 -1.01 7.59
N PHE A 254 -5.53 -1.47 8.72
CA PHE A 254 -6.05 -2.65 9.41
C PHE A 254 -7.48 -2.43 9.94
N GLY A 255 -7.75 -1.26 10.53
CA GLY A 255 -9.06 -0.94 11.08
C GLY A 255 -10.16 -0.93 10.04
N LEU A 256 -9.93 -0.31 8.87
CA LEU A 256 -10.90 -0.27 7.79
C LEU A 256 -11.10 -1.65 7.15
N GLY A 257 -10.05 -2.46 7.03
CA GLY A 257 -10.19 -3.84 6.58
C GLY A 257 -11.10 -4.65 7.51
N VAL A 258 -10.93 -4.52 8.82
CA VAL A 258 -11.81 -5.17 9.82
C VAL A 258 -13.24 -4.65 9.74
N ILE A 259 -13.43 -3.33 9.60
CA ILE A 259 -14.76 -2.73 9.45
C ILE A 259 -15.44 -3.22 8.16
N GLU A 260 -14.72 -3.29 7.04
CA GLU A 260 -15.22 -3.86 5.79
C GLU A 260 -15.67 -5.32 5.98
N GLY A 261 -14.84 -6.13 6.66
CA GLY A 261 -15.18 -7.52 6.98
C GLY A 261 -16.44 -7.65 7.84
N LEU A 262 -16.58 -6.81 8.87
CA LEU A 262 -17.79 -6.74 9.69
C LEU A 262 -19.01 -6.27 8.88
N THR A 263 -18.84 -5.26 8.03
CA THR A 263 -19.91 -4.75 7.18
C THR A 263 -20.42 -5.84 6.23
N LYS A 264 -19.53 -6.70 5.72
CA LYS A 264 -19.94 -7.86 4.88
C LYS A 264 -20.83 -8.86 5.61
N VAL A 265 -20.76 -8.94 6.94
CA VAL A 265 -21.61 -9.81 7.75
C VAL A 265 -23.00 -9.20 7.95
N PHE A 266 -23.08 -7.91 8.28
CA PHE A 266 -24.34 -7.27 8.68
C PHE A 266 -25.06 -6.60 7.52
N PHE A 267 -24.32 -5.97 6.60
CA PHE A 267 -24.82 -5.19 5.46
C PHE A 267 -23.92 -5.38 4.24
N PRO A 268 -23.97 -6.54 3.55
CA PRO A 268 -23.07 -6.88 2.45
C PRO A 268 -23.02 -5.82 1.34
N GLU A 269 -24.16 -5.22 1.02
CA GLU A 269 -24.30 -4.20 -0.03
C GLU A 269 -23.53 -2.91 0.27
N ALA A 270 -23.36 -2.58 1.56
CA ALA A 270 -22.64 -1.38 2.00
C ALA A 270 -21.11 -1.60 2.16
N SER A 271 -20.62 -2.82 2.00
CA SER A 271 -19.23 -3.17 2.32
C SER A 271 -18.20 -2.37 1.53
N ASN A 272 -18.45 -2.09 0.26
CA ASN A 272 -17.57 -1.29 -0.58
C ASN A 272 -17.69 0.22 -0.33
N THR A 273 -18.80 0.66 0.27
CA THR A 273 -19.11 2.09 0.46
C THR A 273 -18.74 2.56 1.87
N VAL A 274 -18.72 1.68 2.85
CA VAL A 274 -18.50 2.02 4.27
C VAL A 274 -17.19 2.80 4.50
N ILE A 275 -16.13 2.47 3.78
CA ILE A 275 -14.82 3.14 3.88
C ILE A 275 -14.96 4.63 3.52
N PHE A 276 -15.71 4.95 2.46
CA PHE A 276 -15.92 6.33 2.00
C PHE A 276 -16.87 7.10 2.91
N VAL A 277 -17.86 6.45 3.50
CA VAL A 277 -18.72 7.04 4.53
C VAL A 277 -17.90 7.43 5.75
N ILE A 278 -17.03 6.52 6.23
CA ILE A 278 -16.13 6.81 7.35
C ILE A 278 -15.17 7.97 6.99
N MET A 279 -14.64 7.97 5.76
CA MET A 279 -13.78 9.06 5.29
C MET A 279 -14.49 10.41 5.36
N ALA A 280 -15.73 10.49 4.86
CA ALA A 280 -16.52 11.71 4.91
C ALA A 280 -16.77 12.18 6.36
N ILE A 281 -17.14 11.27 7.26
CA ILE A 281 -17.36 11.57 8.68
C ILE A 281 -16.05 12.07 9.34
N VAL A 282 -14.94 11.38 9.11
CA VAL A 282 -13.65 11.76 9.68
C VAL A 282 -13.21 13.15 9.19
N LEU A 283 -13.34 13.43 7.90
CA LEU A 283 -12.99 14.74 7.34
C LEU A 283 -13.85 15.87 7.89
N LEU A 284 -15.14 15.63 8.15
CA LEU A 284 -16.04 16.61 8.77
C LEU A 284 -15.67 16.91 10.23
N VAL A 285 -15.24 15.89 10.99
CA VAL A 285 -14.92 16.03 12.42
C VAL A 285 -13.47 16.40 12.65
N ARG A 286 -12.55 15.85 11.85
CA ARG A 286 -11.09 16.06 11.92
C ARG A 286 -10.50 16.17 10.51
N PRO A 287 -10.46 17.38 9.91
CA PRO A 287 -9.93 17.57 8.55
C PRO A 287 -8.49 17.12 8.35
N ALA A 288 -7.68 17.10 9.43
CA ALA A 288 -6.29 16.61 9.40
C ALA A 288 -6.19 15.07 9.45
N GLY A 289 -7.30 14.34 9.57
CA GLY A 289 -7.32 12.90 9.83
C GLY A 289 -7.14 12.55 11.31
N LEU A 290 -7.23 11.25 11.63
CA LEU A 290 -7.21 10.77 13.02
C LEU A 290 -5.88 11.02 13.73
N PHE A 291 -4.75 10.86 13.00
CA PHE A 291 -3.38 11.00 13.51
C PHE A 291 -2.61 12.14 12.83
N GLY A 292 -3.30 12.98 12.04
CA GLY A 292 -2.70 14.16 11.42
C GLY A 292 -2.30 15.22 12.46
N ARG A 293 -1.21 15.94 12.19
CA ARG A 293 -0.82 17.09 13.01
C ARG A 293 -1.82 18.22 12.76
N ARG A 294 -2.36 18.79 13.83
CA ARG A 294 -3.07 20.06 13.75
C ARG A 294 -2.02 21.13 13.50
N GLY A 295 -2.05 21.78 12.34
CA GLY A 295 -1.27 22.98 12.04
C GLY A 295 -1.68 24.15 12.91
#